data_6ab795fe997adbf498d5fb412a48cba1
#
_entry.id   6ab795fe997adbf498d5fb412a48cba1
#
_cell.length_a   1.000
_cell.length_b   1.000
_cell.length_c   1.000
_cell.angle_alpha   90.00
_cell.angle_beta   90.00
_cell.angle_gamma   90.00
#
_symmetry.space_group_name_H-M   'P 1'
#
loop_
_entity.id
_entity.type
_entity.pdbx_description
1 polymer ?
#
loop_
_entity_poly.entity_id
_entity_poly.type
_entity_poly.pdbx_seq_one_letter_code
_entity_poly.pdbx_strand_id
1 'polypeptide(L)'
;MTSPRFSLVPAAYLLLLREHGNRTEVLLQLRQNTGYMDGYWACGVAGHVEPGESVLVTASREAEEELGLHVAPEALVPLTAMHRSNDVGGAALEQRVDFFFSARHWEGEPRVQEKTKNADLQWFALDSLPMRVPPHERAVLGWLRTQLAGGAPVPPVVVFGFDGEVGCGDG
;
A
#
# COMPACT_ATOMS: atom_id res chain seq x y z
N MET A 1 -24.53 23.20 -19.23
CA MET A 1 -23.72 22.01 -19.00
C MET A 1 -22.90 22.23 -17.75
N THR A 2 -23.08 21.41 -16.73
CA THR A 2 -22.20 21.43 -15.56
C THR A 2 -20.92 20.72 -15.95
N SER A 3 -19.76 21.37 -15.81
CA SER A 3 -18.45 20.71 -15.96
C SER A 3 -18.41 19.47 -15.05
N PRO A 4 -17.85 18.34 -15.52
CA PRO A 4 -17.70 17.18 -14.67
C PRO A 4 -16.93 17.56 -13.41
N ARG A 5 -17.42 17.11 -12.25
CA ARG A 5 -16.71 17.33 -10.98
C ARG A 5 -15.38 16.61 -11.04
N PHE A 6 -14.33 17.28 -10.58
CA PHE A 6 -13.05 16.61 -10.35
C PHE A 6 -13.24 15.47 -9.34
N SER A 7 -12.66 14.32 -9.63
CA SER A 7 -12.75 13.13 -8.77
C SER A 7 -11.37 12.48 -8.63
N LEU A 8 -11.14 11.89 -7.48
CA LEU A 8 -9.96 11.08 -7.20
C LEU A 8 -10.33 9.60 -7.27
N VAL A 9 -9.43 8.77 -7.75
CA VAL A 9 -9.59 7.32 -7.70
C VAL A 9 -9.16 6.83 -6.32
N PRO A 10 -10.07 6.29 -5.49
CA PRO A 10 -9.72 5.76 -4.19
C PRO A 10 -9.17 4.34 -4.30
N ALA A 11 -8.12 4.05 -3.53
CA ALA A 11 -7.57 2.71 -3.39
C ALA A 11 -7.24 2.40 -1.93
N ALA A 12 -7.30 1.13 -1.55
CA ALA A 12 -6.88 0.63 -0.25
C ALA A 12 -5.60 -0.19 -0.40
N TYR A 13 -4.65 0.04 0.49
CA TYR A 13 -3.39 -0.69 0.62
C TYR A 13 -3.31 -1.31 2.00
N LEU A 14 -2.97 -2.58 2.09
CA LEU A 14 -2.82 -3.28 3.36
C LEU A 14 -1.43 -3.85 3.52
N LEU A 15 -0.68 -3.33 4.48
CA LEU A 15 0.62 -3.82 4.91
C LEU A 15 0.41 -4.93 5.95
N LEU A 16 0.62 -6.18 5.56
CA LEU A 16 0.64 -7.30 6.50
C LEU A 16 1.99 -7.31 7.21
N LEU A 17 1.97 -7.25 8.54
CA LEU A 17 3.16 -7.16 9.37
C LEU A 17 3.25 -8.36 10.31
N ARG A 18 4.46 -8.88 10.51
CA ARG A 18 4.75 -9.89 11.53
C ARG A 18 6.03 -9.58 12.27
N GLU A 19 6.16 -10.12 13.47
CA GLU A 19 7.45 -10.16 14.16
C GLU A 19 8.18 -11.45 13.83
N HIS A 20 9.45 -11.34 13.48
CA HIS A 20 10.34 -12.45 13.28
C HIS A 20 11.69 -12.18 13.98
N GLY A 21 11.93 -12.90 15.07
CA GLY A 21 13.03 -12.58 15.97
C GLY A 21 12.80 -11.22 16.61
N ASN A 22 13.74 -10.30 16.39
CA ASN A 22 13.67 -8.91 16.90
C ASN A 22 13.36 -7.88 15.77
N ARG A 23 12.82 -8.34 14.65
CA ARG A 23 12.53 -7.49 13.48
C ARG A 23 11.06 -7.54 13.12
N THR A 24 10.52 -6.41 12.71
CA THR A 24 9.23 -6.35 12.04
C THR A 24 9.43 -6.59 10.55
N GLU A 25 8.70 -7.55 9.99
CA GLU A 25 8.68 -7.86 8.56
C GLU A 25 7.35 -7.45 7.94
N VAL A 26 7.41 -7.07 6.67
CA VAL A 26 6.25 -6.78 5.81
C VAL A 26 6.18 -7.79 4.68
N LEU A 27 4.96 -8.21 4.32
CA LEU A 27 4.72 -9.09 3.18
C LEU A 27 4.62 -8.27 1.89
N LEU A 28 5.44 -8.61 0.90
CA LEU A 28 5.42 -7.96 -0.42
C LEU A 28 5.21 -9.00 -1.52
N GLN A 29 4.57 -8.58 -2.62
CA GLN A 29 4.36 -9.35 -3.84
C GLN A 29 5.27 -8.87 -4.96
N LEU A 30 5.88 -9.79 -5.70
CA LEU A 30 6.64 -9.49 -6.91
C LEU A 30 5.69 -9.33 -8.10
N ARG A 31 5.54 -8.11 -8.59
CA ARG A 31 4.64 -7.78 -9.70
C ARG A 31 5.16 -8.31 -11.04
N GLN A 32 4.25 -8.82 -11.88
CA GLN A 32 4.52 -9.22 -13.26
C GLN A 32 3.30 -9.06 -14.15
N ASN A 33 3.52 -8.82 -15.44
CA ASN A 33 2.48 -8.77 -16.48
C ASN A 33 1.31 -7.81 -16.20
N THR A 34 1.55 -6.76 -15.42
CA THR A 34 0.55 -5.74 -15.09
C THR A 34 0.67 -4.49 -15.96
N GLY A 35 1.82 -4.32 -16.63
CA GLY A 35 2.16 -3.12 -17.39
C GLY A 35 2.53 -1.91 -16.50
N TYR A 36 2.55 -2.09 -15.18
CA TYR A 36 2.93 -1.05 -14.23
C TYR A 36 3.83 -1.62 -13.15
N MET A 37 5.04 -1.09 -13.02
CA MET A 37 6.02 -1.51 -12.00
C MET A 37 6.29 -3.02 -11.97
N ASP A 38 6.31 -3.67 -13.12
CA ASP A 38 6.68 -5.08 -13.23
C ASP A 38 8.13 -5.30 -12.77
N GLY A 39 8.36 -6.36 -12.01
CA GLY A 39 9.65 -6.62 -11.37
C GLY A 39 9.88 -5.84 -10.06
N TYR A 40 8.87 -5.10 -9.55
CA TYR A 40 8.90 -4.45 -8.25
C TYR A 40 8.20 -5.30 -7.19
N TRP A 41 8.71 -5.23 -5.97
CA TRP A 41 8.08 -5.78 -4.78
C TRP A 41 7.11 -4.76 -4.20
N ALA A 42 5.85 -4.96 -4.44
CA ALA A 42 4.78 -4.07 -4.00
C ALA A 42 4.06 -4.59 -2.75
N CYS A 43 3.26 -3.74 -2.14
CA CYS A 43 2.39 -4.10 -1.02
C CYS A 43 1.64 -5.40 -1.32
N GLY A 44 1.57 -6.29 -0.33
CA GLY A 44 0.95 -7.60 -0.48
C GLY A 44 -0.53 -7.56 -0.86
N VAL A 45 -1.22 -6.47 -0.52
CA VAL A 45 -2.64 -6.27 -0.85
C VAL A 45 -2.85 -4.82 -1.28
N ALA A 46 -3.39 -4.61 -2.47
CA ALA A 46 -3.77 -3.28 -2.96
C ALA A 46 -4.85 -3.35 -4.04
N GLY A 47 -5.93 -2.59 -3.87
CA GLY A 47 -7.01 -2.55 -4.84
C GLY A 47 -7.86 -1.31 -4.78
N HIS A 48 -8.61 -1.07 -5.87
CA HIS A 48 -9.53 0.05 -5.98
C HIS A 48 -10.79 -0.17 -5.14
N VAL A 49 -11.29 0.91 -4.56
CA VAL A 49 -12.58 0.92 -3.88
C VAL A 49 -13.69 0.83 -4.92
N GLU A 50 -14.58 -0.14 -4.76
CA GLU A 50 -15.74 -0.31 -5.63
C GLU A 50 -16.94 0.53 -5.16
N PRO A 51 -17.88 0.88 -6.07
CA PRO A 51 -19.08 1.60 -5.68
C PRO A 51 -19.86 0.87 -4.58
N GLY A 52 -20.12 1.55 -3.47
CA GLY A 52 -20.83 1.00 -2.32
C GLY A 52 -19.95 0.36 -1.26
N GLU A 53 -18.64 0.26 -1.49
CA GLU A 53 -17.69 -0.21 -0.49
C GLU A 53 -17.09 0.94 0.35
N SER A 54 -16.73 0.63 1.58
CA SER A 54 -15.80 1.44 2.35
C SER A 54 -14.36 0.98 2.10
N VAL A 55 -13.38 1.85 2.34
CA VAL A 55 -11.95 1.50 2.22
C VAL A 55 -11.54 0.32 3.11
N LEU A 56 -12.21 0.11 4.24
CA LEU A 56 -11.97 -1.03 5.14
C LEU A 56 -12.46 -2.33 4.51
N VAL A 57 -13.66 -2.31 3.94
CA VAL A 57 -14.23 -3.47 3.23
C VAL A 57 -13.37 -3.82 2.02
N THR A 58 -12.94 -2.81 1.26
CA THR A 58 -12.03 -3.02 0.12
C THR A 58 -10.74 -3.72 0.56
N ALA A 59 -10.07 -3.23 1.61
CA ALA A 59 -8.83 -3.85 2.10
C ALA A 59 -9.03 -5.33 2.50
N SER A 60 -10.16 -5.64 3.16
CA SER A 60 -10.49 -7.03 3.54
C SER A 60 -10.80 -7.90 2.31
N ARG A 61 -11.58 -7.41 1.35
CA ARG A 61 -11.91 -8.13 0.10
C ARG A 61 -10.66 -8.42 -0.73
N GLU A 62 -9.82 -7.41 -0.93
CA GLU A 62 -8.57 -7.57 -1.69
C GLU A 62 -7.59 -8.55 -1.01
N ALA A 63 -7.55 -8.60 0.33
CA ALA A 63 -6.74 -9.58 1.05
C ALA A 63 -7.19 -11.03 0.74
N GLU A 64 -8.50 -11.25 0.62
CA GLU A 64 -9.04 -12.56 0.25
C GLU A 64 -8.77 -12.88 -1.22
N GLU A 65 -9.03 -11.93 -2.13
CA GLU A 65 -8.86 -12.11 -3.57
C GLU A 65 -7.39 -12.31 -3.98
N GLU A 66 -6.47 -11.50 -3.44
CA GLU A 66 -5.06 -11.55 -3.82
C GLU A 66 -4.25 -12.61 -3.08
N LEU A 67 -4.54 -12.86 -1.79
CA LEU A 67 -3.73 -13.71 -0.92
C LEU A 67 -4.47 -14.87 -0.27
N GLY A 68 -5.80 -14.95 -0.39
CA GLY A 68 -6.61 -15.96 0.28
C GLY A 68 -6.68 -15.79 1.79
N LEU A 69 -6.56 -14.55 2.30
CA LEU A 69 -6.54 -14.23 3.72
C LEU A 69 -7.86 -13.60 4.16
N HIS A 70 -8.38 -14.05 5.29
CA HIS A 70 -9.46 -13.36 5.96
C HIS A 70 -8.90 -12.35 6.97
N VAL A 71 -9.03 -11.07 6.66
CA VAL A 71 -8.65 -9.95 7.54
C VAL A 71 -9.91 -9.22 7.95
N ALA A 72 -10.26 -9.28 9.24
CA ALA A 72 -11.43 -8.57 9.75
C ALA A 72 -11.20 -7.03 9.65
N PRO A 73 -12.22 -6.24 9.25
CA PRO A 73 -12.07 -4.78 9.18
C PRO A 73 -11.59 -4.14 10.50
N GLU A 74 -11.95 -4.73 11.63
CA GLU A 74 -11.55 -4.28 12.98
C GLU A 74 -10.07 -4.54 13.28
N ALA A 75 -9.41 -5.43 12.54
CA ALA A 75 -7.98 -5.69 12.67
C ALA A 75 -7.12 -4.69 11.87
N LEU A 76 -7.74 -3.86 11.05
CA LEU A 76 -7.06 -2.86 10.22
C LEU A 76 -6.68 -1.64 11.07
N VAL A 77 -5.39 -1.32 11.08
CA VAL A 77 -4.86 -0.12 11.75
C VAL A 77 -4.56 0.94 10.69
N PRO A 78 -5.24 2.10 10.70
CA PRO A 78 -4.95 3.18 9.76
C PRO A 78 -3.52 3.70 9.91
N LEU A 79 -2.84 3.92 8.79
CA LEU A 79 -1.50 4.50 8.75
C LEU A 79 -1.51 5.92 8.19
N THR A 80 -1.97 6.08 6.95
CA THR A 80 -2.00 7.38 6.27
C THR A 80 -2.97 7.38 5.08
N ALA A 81 -3.46 8.55 4.73
CA ALA A 81 -4.11 8.80 3.44
C ALA A 81 -3.13 9.59 2.55
N MET A 82 -2.77 9.02 1.41
CA MET A 82 -1.85 9.63 0.46
C MET A 82 -2.60 10.21 -0.73
N HIS A 83 -2.57 11.52 -0.90
CA HIS A 83 -2.98 12.15 -2.15
C HIS A 83 -1.83 12.02 -3.15
N ARG A 84 -2.03 11.21 -4.18
CA ARG A 84 -0.98 10.87 -5.14
C ARG A 84 -1.32 11.34 -6.54
N SER A 85 -0.38 12.02 -7.17
CA SER A 85 -0.33 12.20 -8.62
C SER A 85 0.39 11.01 -9.26
N ASN A 86 0.22 10.81 -10.57
CA ASN A 86 0.91 9.75 -11.27
C ASN A 86 2.42 10.06 -11.32
N ASP A 87 3.20 9.24 -10.64
CA ASP A 87 4.65 9.36 -10.48
C ASP A 87 5.45 8.66 -11.57
N VAL A 88 4.79 7.93 -12.45
CA VAL A 88 5.47 7.09 -13.45
C VAL A 88 4.86 7.33 -14.81
N GLY A 89 5.49 8.21 -15.61
CA GLY A 89 5.42 8.29 -17.07
C GLY A 89 4.14 7.81 -17.77
N GLY A 90 3.02 7.86 -17.10
CA GLY A 90 1.75 7.42 -17.63
C GLY A 90 1.15 8.49 -18.53
N ALA A 91 0.38 8.07 -19.51
CA ALA A 91 -0.21 8.93 -20.53
C ALA A 91 -1.30 9.88 -19.97
N ALA A 92 -1.83 9.66 -18.78
CA ALA A 92 -2.83 10.51 -18.16
C ALA A 92 -2.55 10.66 -16.67
N LEU A 93 -2.57 11.89 -16.17
CA LEU A 93 -2.55 12.18 -14.75
C LEU A 93 -3.83 11.67 -14.10
N GLU A 94 -3.77 10.47 -13.58
CA GLU A 94 -4.79 9.91 -12.71
C GLU A 94 -4.42 10.26 -11.27
N GLN A 95 -5.11 11.27 -10.72
CA GLN A 95 -4.93 11.60 -9.33
C GLN A 95 -5.70 10.61 -8.46
N ARG A 96 -5.08 10.19 -7.37
CA ARG A 96 -5.58 9.13 -6.50
C ARG A 96 -5.54 9.56 -5.05
N VAL A 97 -6.36 8.90 -4.26
CA VAL A 97 -6.20 8.85 -2.80
C VAL A 97 -6.00 7.39 -2.40
N ASP A 98 -4.79 7.09 -1.91
CA ASP A 98 -4.41 5.76 -1.45
C ASP A 98 -4.50 5.72 0.08
N PHE A 99 -5.37 4.86 0.62
CA PHE A 99 -5.54 4.67 2.06
C PHE A 99 -4.69 3.48 2.49
N PHE A 100 -3.67 3.74 3.30
CA PHE A 100 -2.78 2.72 3.82
C PHE A 100 -3.21 2.25 5.20
N PHE A 101 -3.30 0.94 5.35
CA PHE A 101 -3.55 0.23 6.60
C PHE A 101 -2.43 -0.74 6.89
N SER A 102 -2.30 -1.14 8.15
CA SER A 102 -1.54 -2.31 8.54
C SER A 102 -2.42 -3.31 9.29
N ALA A 103 -2.06 -4.59 9.24
CA ALA A 103 -2.64 -5.63 10.07
C ALA A 103 -1.55 -6.59 10.56
N ARG A 104 -1.74 -7.10 11.79
CA ARG A 104 -0.86 -8.12 12.41
C ARG A 104 -1.60 -9.41 12.70
N HIS A 105 -2.92 -9.43 12.46
CA HIS A 105 -3.78 -10.58 12.70
C HIS A 105 -4.67 -10.83 11.49
N TRP A 106 -4.72 -12.08 11.06
CA TRP A 106 -5.55 -12.58 9.97
C TRP A 106 -5.74 -14.09 10.12
N GLU A 107 -6.68 -14.65 9.38
CA GLU A 107 -6.87 -16.09 9.26
C GLU A 107 -6.38 -16.56 7.89
N GLY A 108 -5.77 -17.73 7.86
CA GLY A 108 -5.24 -18.35 6.64
C GLY A 108 -3.72 -18.16 6.47
N GLU A 109 -3.18 -18.81 5.44
CA GLU A 109 -1.78 -18.71 5.05
C GLU A 109 -1.68 -17.89 3.75
N PRO A 110 -0.85 -16.83 3.72
CA PRO A 110 -0.74 -15.99 2.54
C PRO A 110 -0.22 -16.79 1.34
N ARG A 111 -0.95 -16.73 0.23
CA ARG A 111 -0.59 -17.39 -1.02
C ARG A 111 -0.96 -16.50 -2.20
N VAL A 112 -0.11 -16.40 -3.20
CA VAL A 112 -0.45 -15.72 -4.45
C VAL A 112 -1.65 -16.41 -5.10
N GLN A 113 -2.79 -15.71 -5.19
CA GLN A 113 -3.99 -16.18 -5.90
C GLN A 113 -3.92 -15.79 -7.38
N GLU A 114 -3.53 -14.58 -7.68
CA GLU A 114 -3.41 -14.07 -9.05
C GLU A 114 -2.00 -14.31 -9.64
N LYS A 115 -1.67 -15.56 -9.93
CA LYS A 115 -0.33 -15.97 -10.44
C LYS A 115 0.07 -15.33 -11.77
N THR A 116 -0.89 -14.82 -12.53
CA THR A 116 -0.63 -14.11 -13.78
C THR A 116 -0.05 -12.71 -13.53
N LYS A 117 -0.42 -12.06 -12.44
CA LYS A 117 -0.02 -10.70 -12.07
C LYS A 117 1.11 -10.64 -11.03
N ASN A 118 1.28 -11.70 -10.25
CA ASN A 118 2.25 -11.78 -9.17
C ASN A 118 3.08 -13.06 -9.29
N ALA A 119 4.40 -12.88 -9.39
CA ALA A 119 5.36 -13.97 -9.59
C ALA A 119 5.74 -14.66 -8.29
N ASP A 120 5.78 -13.91 -7.19
CA ASP A 120 6.29 -14.39 -5.91
C ASP A 120 5.69 -13.57 -4.74
N LEU A 121 5.82 -14.12 -3.53
CA LEU A 121 5.35 -13.53 -2.29
C LEU A 121 6.40 -13.77 -1.21
N GLN A 122 6.92 -12.72 -0.59
CA GLN A 122 8.01 -12.83 0.38
C GLN A 122 7.90 -11.83 1.52
N TRP A 123 8.35 -12.26 2.70
CA TRP A 123 8.53 -11.40 3.87
C TRP A 123 9.87 -10.69 3.82
N PHE A 124 9.86 -9.39 4.05
CA PHE A 124 11.06 -8.54 4.11
C PHE A 124 11.08 -7.75 5.41
N ALA A 125 12.21 -7.75 6.08
CA ALA A 125 12.39 -6.87 7.23
C ALA A 125 12.31 -5.39 6.81
N LEU A 126 11.62 -4.56 7.59
CA LEU A 126 11.45 -3.14 7.29
C LEU A 126 12.77 -2.35 7.21
N ASP A 127 13.81 -2.84 7.87
CA ASP A 127 15.15 -2.28 7.83
C ASP A 127 16.02 -2.81 6.68
N SER A 128 15.50 -3.78 5.90
CA SER A 128 16.22 -4.43 4.79
C SER A 128 15.26 -4.72 3.61
N LEU A 129 14.58 -3.68 3.14
CA LEU A 129 13.67 -3.79 2.00
C LEU A 129 14.42 -4.05 0.70
N PRO A 130 13.82 -4.76 -0.27
CA PRO A 130 14.40 -4.96 -1.58
C PRO A 130 14.60 -3.62 -2.31
N MET A 131 15.54 -3.58 -3.26
CA MET A 131 15.86 -2.35 -3.98
C MET A 131 14.67 -1.79 -4.77
N ARG A 132 13.89 -2.67 -5.38
CA ARG A 132 12.75 -2.31 -6.22
C ARG A 132 11.44 -2.44 -5.44
N VAL A 133 11.05 -1.36 -4.77
CA VAL A 133 9.72 -1.16 -4.17
C VAL A 133 9.14 0.10 -4.80
N PRO A 134 7.84 0.14 -5.16
CA PRO A 134 7.23 1.36 -5.70
C PRO A 134 7.52 2.58 -4.81
N PRO A 135 7.94 3.73 -5.37
CA PRO A 135 8.45 4.86 -4.58
C PRO A 135 7.49 5.36 -3.50
N HIS A 136 6.19 5.46 -3.81
CA HIS A 136 5.16 5.88 -2.87
C HIS A 136 4.96 4.88 -1.73
N GLU A 137 5.01 3.58 -2.01
CA GLU A 137 4.92 2.54 -0.98
C GLU A 137 6.19 2.51 -0.12
N ARG A 138 7.36 2.69 -0.73
CA ARG A 138 8.65 2.80 -0.01
C ARG A 138 8.63 3.95 0.98
N ALA A 139 8.04 5.10 0.63
CA ALA A 139 7.91 6.24 1.54
C ALA A 139 7.08 5.86 2.77
N VAL A 140 5.93 5.22 2.60
CA VAL A 140 5.07 4.77 3.71
C VAL A 140 5.81 3.75 4.60
N LEU A 141 6.49 2.77 4.00
CA LEU A 141 7.28 1.78 4.74
C LEU A 141 8.42 2.44 5.53
N GLY A 142 9.03 3.49 4.99
CA GLY A 142 10.06 4.28 5.67
C GLY A 142 9.53 5.01 6.90
N TRP A 143 8.37 5.67 6.80
CA TRP A 143 7.73 6.33 7.93
C TRP A 143 7.28 5.31 9.00
N LEU A 144 6.70 4.18 8.56
CA LEU A 144 6.30 3.11 9.48
C LEU A 144 7.50 2.55 10.25
N ARG A 145 8.63 2.32 9.55
CA ARG A 145 9.88 1.88 10.20
C ARG A 145 10.34 2.89 11.26
N THR A 146 10.30 4.19 10.93
CA THR A 146 10.68 5.26 11.86
C THR A 146 9.78 5.26 13.10
N GLN A 147 8.46 5.18 12.91
CA GLN A 147 7.50 5.12 14.01
C GLN A 147 7.74 3.90 14.92
N LEU A 148 7.94 2.71 14.33
CA LEU A 148 8.18 1.48 15.09
C LEU A 148 9.51 1.49 15.85
N ALA A 149 10.48 2.25 15.39
CA ALA A 149 11.75 2.48 16.09
C ALA A 149 11.64 3.56 17.21
N GLY A 150 10.43 4.04 17.51
CA GLY A 150 10.19 5.06 18.55
C GLY A 150 10.42 6.49 18.06
N GLY A 151 10.53 6.71 16.75
CA GLY A 151 10.62 8.03 16.13
C GLY A 151 9.24 8.67 15.88
N ALA A 152 9.21 9.65 14.97
CA ALA A 152 7.98 10.35 14.61
C ALA A 152 6.90 9.40 14.08
N PRO A 153 5.61 9.63 14.41
CA PRO A 153 4.51 8.84 13.89
C PRO A 153 4.37 9.04 12.36
N VAL A 154 3.77 8.05 11.70
CA VAL A 154 3.39 8.21 10.29
C VAL A 154 2.43 9.39 10.17
N PRO A 155 2.69 10.37 9.29
CA PRO A 155 1.78 11.51 9.12
C PRO A 155 0.40 11.02 8.66
N PRO A 156 -0.70 11.55 9.23
CA PRO A 156 -2.06 11.07 8.91
C PRO A 156 -2.49 11.34 7.47
N VAL A 157 -1.94 12.39 6.86
CA VAL A 157 -2.14 12.73 5.45
C VAL A 157 -0.81 13.12 4.83
N VAL A 158 -0.54 12.59 3.65
CA VAL A 158 0.69 12.87 2.89
C VAL A 158 0.34 13.15 1.42
N VAL A 159 1.25 13.79 0.72
CA VAL A 159 1.17 14.01 -0.73
C VAL A 159 2.37 13.35 -1.41
N PHE A 160 2.19 12.90 -2.66
CA PHE A 160 3.24 12.26 -3.43
C PHE A 160 3.07 12.53 -4.94
N GLY A 161 4.18 12.84 -5.62
CA GLY A 161 4.19 13.02 -7.08
C GLY A 161 3.67 14.36 -7.56
N PHE A 162 3.55 15.38 -6.69
CA PHE A 162 3.23 16.75 -7.05
C PHE A 162 4.51 17.59 -7.16
N ASP A 163 4.62 18.41 -8.22
CA ASP A 163 5.78 19.28 -8.41
C ASP A 163 5.87 20.34 -7.29
N GLY A 164 7.03 20.39 -6.63
CA GLY A 164 7.34 21.41 -5.62
C GLY A 164 6.84 21.13 -4.20
N GLU A 165 6.16 20.01 -3.95
CA GLU A 165 5.81 19.59 -2.60
C GLU A 165 6.81 18.52 -2.11
N VAL A 166 7.87 18.99 -1.49
CA VAL A 166 8.73 18.13 -0.65
C VAL A 166 7.87 17.69 0.54
N GLY A 167 7.77 16.39 0.74
CA GLY A 167 7.03 15.81 1.86
C GLY A 167 7.30 16.52 3.17
N CYS A 168 6.26 16.54 4.01
CA CYS A 168 6.17 17.16 5.32
C CYS A 168 7.50 17.46 6.00
N GLY A 169 7.73 18.75 6.26
CA GLY A 169 8.98 19.34 6.65
C GLY A 169 9.75 18.66 7.77
N ASP A 170 11.05 18.76 7.62
CA ASP A 170 12.00 18.64 8.71
C ASP A 170 11.64 19.68 9.79
N GLY A 171 11.26 19.17 10.94
CA GLY A 171 11.04 19.93 12.16
C GLY A 171 11.40 19.06 13.36
#